data_414175ee933eff990fdb92131b2d564a
#
_entry.id   414175ee933eff990fdb92131b2d564a
#
_cell.length_a   1.000
_cell.length_b   1.000
_cell.length_c   1.000
_cell.angle_alpha   90.00
_cell.angle_beta   90.00
_cell.angle_gamma   90.00
#
_symmetry.space_group_name_H-M   'P 1'
#
loop_
_entity.id
_entity.type
_entity.pdbx_description
1 polymer ?
#
loop_
_entity_poly.entity_id
_entity_poly.type
_entity_poly.pdbx_seq_one_letter_code
_entity_poly.pdbx_strand_id
1 'polypeptide(L)'
;MFDRRNDSRPYPNLAPMMDNPHDTYHGMGDSYPRIAPCRLLLYCADHGYPCNISYTDEPIPDRAFYPIGLAWFDFSIDYFAMIPSSTMAHIQAGRLKILFYYHEGDNPFRERERLDNLCAIHGLSVDSYRFVSGNTQADSMDRFVYFPDHELFYWRNGVRWNGHDRPRARAHDQPRGRQFTMLSRIHKWWRATIVSLFYQQGLLSQAYWSYGDVTIGDRIEDNPIQLSRFAGLESRMREFLSGGPYRCDDLTAEEHNSHWVLAENLYSDSYCSFVLETLYDAEQSGGAFITEKTFKAILNAHPFVIFGCPGTLSTLRNLGYRTFDDYLDTSYDSESDNTVRFIRTMSAVKQLLQKDSHAWYQQCRDDILYNQALFVSSKYDRLHDLADKLSR
;
A
#
# COMPACT_ATOMS: atom_id res chain seq x y z
N MET A 1 -1.38 8.48 -23.37
CA MET A 1 -1.41 7.23 -24.12
C MET A 1 -0.03 7.00 -24.67
N PHE A 2 0.58 5.85 -24.45
CA PHE A 2 2.02 5.67 -24.60
C PHE A 2 2.27 4.44 -25.51
N ASP A 3 2.98 4.51 -26.62
CA ASP A 3 3.23 3.42 -27.56
C ASP A 3 4.70 2.95 -27.50
N ARG A 4 4.91 1.68 -27.37
CA ARG A 4 6.23 1.08 -27.29
C ARG A 4 6.78 0.84 -28.70
N ARG A 5 7.61 1.73 -29.20
CA ARG A 5 8.57 1.33 -30.23
C ARG A 5 9.78 0.71 -29.53
N ASN A 6 10.29 -0.40 -30.05
CA ASN A 6 11.52 -1.04 -29.60
C ASN A 6 12.71 -0.08 -29.73
N ASP A 7 12.88 0.80 -28.75
CA ASP A 7 13.98 1.75 -28.73
C ASP A 7 14.85 1.48 -27.51
N SER A 8 16.12 1.19 -27.77
CA SER A 8 17.14 0.95 -26.77
C SER A 8 17.70 2.24 -26.14
N ARG A 9 17.06 3.40 -26.41
CA ARG A 9 17.48 4.68 -25.84
C ARG A 9 17.16 4.73 -24.34
N PRO A 10 18.09 5.21 -23.49
CA PRO A 10 17.80 5.39 -22.07
C PRO A 10 16.68 6.43 -21.88
N TYR A 11 15.93 6.34 -20.79
CA TYR A 11 14.88 7.29 -20.43
C TYR A 11 15.37 8.73 -20.57
N PRO A 12 14.78 9.56 -21.44
CA PRO A 12 15.31 10.89 -21.68
C PRO A 12 15.07 11.77 -20.47
N ASN A 13 16.09 12.49 -20.06
CA ASN A 13 16.09 13.53 -19.03
C ASN A 13 15.74 13.14 -17.59
N LEU A 14 15.39 11.88 -17.29
CA LEU A 14 15.50 11.32 -15.94
C LEU A 14 16.88 10.66 -15.72
N ALA A 15 17.67 10.52 -16.80
CA ALA A 15 18.98 9.84 -16.80
C ALA A 15 20.04 10.45 -15.87
N PRO A 16 20.14 11.76 -15.61
CA PRO A 16 21.11 12.29 -14.67
C PRO A 16 20.88 11.91 -13.21
N MET A 17 19.70 11.35 -12.89
CA MET A 17 19.32 10.92 -11.55
C MET A 17 19.27 9.40 -11.36
N MET A 18 19.64 8.64 -12.39
CA MET A 18 19.53 7.18 -12.39
C MET A 18 20.82 6.51 -12.84
N ASP A 19 21.92 6.76 -12.15
CA ASP A 19 23.16 6.04 -12.41
C ASP A 19 23.10 4.56 -11.98
N ASN A 20 22.10 4.19 -11.16
CA ASN A 20 21.88 2.78 -10.83
C ASN A 20 20.42 2.52 -10.40
N PRO A 21 19.60 1.80 -11.18
CA PRO A 21 18.23 1.43 -10.79
C PRO A 21 18.17 0.48 -9.57
N HIS A 22 19.30 -0.07 -9.13
CA HIS A 22 19.40 -0.89 -7.93
C HIS A 22 19.73 -0.09 -6.67
N ASP A 23 20.35 1.08 -6.78
CA ASP A 23 20.75 1.89 -5.62
C ASP A 23 19.61 2.63 -4.93
N THR A 24 18.47 2.80 -5.58
CA THR A 24 17.29 3.47 -5.01
C THR A 24 16.54 2.66 -3.94
N TYR A 25 16.88 1.40 -3.75
CA TYR A 25 16.20 0.52 -2.78
C TYR A 25 17.02 0.13 -1.56
N HIS A 26 18.33 0.32 -1.56
CA HIS A 26 19.23 -0.10 -0.48
C HIS A 26 19.90 1.02 0.30
N GLY A 27 19.67 2.27 -0.06
CA GLY A 27 20.29 3.43 0.57
C GLY A 27 19.25 4.39 1.13
N MET A 28 18.72 4.16 2.33
CA MET A 28 18.21 5.25 3.16
C MET A 28 19.39 6.03 3.72
N GLY A 29 20.18 6.64 2.85
CA GLY A 29 21.16 7.65 3.20
C GLY A 29 20.52 9.02 2.98
N ASP A 30 20.67 9.90 3.95
CA ASP A 30 20.04 11.21 4.12
C ASP A 30 20.31 12.28 3.03
N SER A 31 20.66 11.93 1.79
CA SER A 31 21.26 12.89 0.87
C SER A 31 20.73 12.94 -0.57
N TYR A 32 19.64 12.28 -0.93
CA TYR A 32 19.11 12.36 -2.31
C TYR A 32 17.66 12.82 -2.39
N PRO A 33 17.29 13.62 -3.40
CA PRO A 33 15.90 13.95 -3.66
C PRO A 33 15.11 12.65 -3.90
N ARG A 34 14.02 12.48 -3.19
CA ARG A 34 13.19 11.26 -3.11
C ARG A 34 12.37 11.03 -4.37
N ILE A 35 12.98 11.27 -5.53
CA ILE A 35 12.40 10.99 -6.85
C ILE A 35 12.75 9.55 -7.20
N ALA A 36 11.72 8.78 -7.54
CA ALA A 36 11.84 7.40 -7.97
C ALA A 36 11.41 7.28 -9.45
N PRO A 37 11.81 6.21 -10.15
CA PRO A 37 11.21 5.89 -11.44
C PRO A 37 9.69 5.84 -11.34
N CYS A 38 8.99 6.44 -12.30
CA CYS A 38 7.54 6.37 -12.32
C CYS A 38 7.11 4.91 -12.53
N ARG A 39 6.65 4.25 -11.47
CA ARG A 39 6.25 2.83 -11.49
C ARG A 39 5.17 2.54 -12.51
N LEU A 40 4.34 3.53 -12.83
CA LEU A 40 3.30 3.41 -13.85
C LEU A 40 3.84 2.93 -15.20
N LEU A 41 5.00 3.46 -15.62
CA LEU A 41 5.64 3.04 -16.87
C LEU A 41 6.07 1.57 -16.84
N LEU A 42 6.53 1.11 -15.68
CA LEU A 42 6.90 -0.30 -15.48
C LEU A 42 5.66 -1.20 -15.55
N TYR A 43 4.55 -0.78 -14.94
CA TYR A 43 3.29 -1.55 -14.96
C TYR A 43 2.71 -1.64 -16.37
N CYS A 44 2.72 -0.53 -17.12
CA CYS A 44 2.31 -0.55 -18.53
C CYS A 44 3.13 -1.56 -19.34
N ALA A 45 4.46 -1.57 -19.16
CA ALA A 45 5.34 -2.51 -19.84
C ALA A 45 5.07 -3.97 -19.44
N ASP A 46 4.84 -4.22 -18.14
CA ASP A 46 4.63 -5.57 -17.61
C ASP A 46 3.33 -6.21 -18.07
N HIS A 47 2.29 -5.38 -18.25
CA HIS A 47 0.95 -5.86 -18.62
C HIS A 47 0.59 -5.64 -20.08
N GLY A 48 1.55 -5.19 -20.92
CA GLY A 48 1.31 -4.89 -22.32
C GLY A 48 0.29 -3.77 -22.53
N TYR A 49 0.11 -2.90 -21.50
CA TYR A 49 -0.80 -1.75 -21.63
C TYR A 49 -0.17 -0.73 -22.60
N PRO A 50 -0.90 -0.25 -23.62
CA PRO A 50 -0.35 0.67 -24.59
C PRO A 50 0.05 2.00 -23.94
N CYS A 51 1.34 2.30 -24.02
CA CYS A 51 1.96 3.43 -23.37
C CYS A 51 2.96 4.05 -24.34
N ASN A 52 2.63 5.22 -24.96
CA ASN A 52 3.51 5.92 -25.88
C ASN A 52 4.50 6.80 -25.10
N ILE A 53 5.79 6.53 -25.18
CA ILE A 53 6.83 7.38 -24.63
C ILE A 53 7.40 8.22 -25.77
N SER A 54 7.16 9.54 -25.73
CA SER A 54 7.78 10.51 -26.63
C SER A 54 8.91 11.23 -25.89
N TYR A 55 9.92 11.61 -26.65
CA TYR A 55 11.05 12.37 -26.12
C TYR A 55 10.80 13.87 -26.30
N THR A 56 11.38 14.70 -25.44
CA THR A 56 11.14 16.17 -25.44
C THR A 56 11.62 16.88 -26.70
N ASP A 57 12.45 16.25 -27.52
CA ASP A 57 12.91 16.70 -28.82
C ASP A 57 12.01 16.25 -29.99
N GLU A 58 11.01 15.41 -29.71
CA GLU A 58 9.98 14.98 -30.67
C GLU A 58 8.72 15.85 -30.56
N PRO A 59 7.84 15.85 -31.60
CA PRO A 59 6.54 16.50 -31.46
C PRO A 59 5.76 15.92 -30.27
N ILE A 60 5.31 16.81 -29.37
CA ILE A 60 4.54 16.40 -28.20
C ILE A 60 3.13 16.00 -28.64
N PRO A 61 2.68 14.78 -28.36
CA PRO A 61 1.32 14.36 -28.63
C PRO A 61 0.30 15.17 -27.80
N ASP A 62 -0.91 15.31 -28.32
CA ASP A 62 -2.01 15.86 -27.52
C ASP A 62 -2.21 15.04 -26.24
N ARG A 63 -2.46 15.75 -25.13
CA ARG A 63 -2.68 15.15 -23.80
C ARG A 63 -1.49 14.33 -23.26
N ALA A 64 -0.28 14.77 -23.56
CA ALA A 64 0.93 14.16 -23.01
C ALA A 64 1.17 14.57 -21.55
N PHE A 65 1.85 13.69 -20.79
CA PHE A 65 2.28 13.94 -19.42
C PHE A 65 3.79 13.84 -19.31
N TYR A 66 4.37 14.70 -18.48
CA TYR A 66 5.74 14.60 -18.01
C TYR A 66 5.73 13.89 -16.64
N PRO A 67 6.13 12.61 -16.55
CA PRO A 67 6.00 11.84 -15.33
C PRO A 67 7.11 12.14 -14.32
N ILE A 68 6.73 12.36 -13.07
CA ILE A 68 7.63 12.46 -11.91
C ILE A 68 7.19 11.40 -10.90
N GLY A 69 8.00 10.36 -10.70
CA GLY A 69 7.77 9.35 -9.67
C GLY A 69 8.30 9.83 -8.32
N LEU A 70 7.51 9.64 -7.26
CA LEU A 70 7.86 10.04 -5.91
C LEU A 70 7.88 8.81 -5.00
N ALA A 71 9.02 8.57 -4.34
CA ALA A 71 9.12 7.57 -3.28
C ALA A 71 8.57 8.12 -1.95
N TRP A 72 8.86 9.41 -1.70
CA TRP A 72 8.32 10.20 -0.59
C TRP A 72 8.01 11.60 -1.11
N PHE A 73 6.97 12.22 -0.57
CA PHE A 73 6.71 13.62 -0.86
C PHE A 73 7.50 14.48 0.14
N ASP A 74 8.50 15.21 -0.37
CA ASP A 74 9.31 16.10 0.44
C ASP A 74 8.86 17.55 0.25
N PHE A 75 8.30 18.13 1.31
CA PHE A 75 7.76 19.50 1.29
C PHE A 75 8.83 20.58 1.13
N SER A 76 10.12 20.27 1.32
CA SER A 76 11.25 21.20 1.12
C SER A 76 11.70 21.27 -0.33
N ILE A 77 11.36 20.29 -1.16
CA ILE A 77 11.80 20.22 -2.55
C ILE A 77 10.92 21.08 -3.44
N ASP A 78 11.58 21.82 -4.35
CA ASP A 78 10.94 22.45 -5.49
C ASP A 78 11.03 21.51 -6.70
N TYR A 79 10.01 20.68 -6.88
CA TYR A 79 9.93 19.70 -7.97
C TYR A 79 9.87 20.35 -9.36
N PHE A 80 9.34 21.59 -9.46
CA PHE A 80 9.24 22.28 -10.75
C PHE A 80 10.60 22.84 -11.18
N ALA A 81 11.44 23.29 -10.25
CA ALA A 81 12.79 23.76 -10.54
C ALA A 81 13.69 22.66 -11.13
N MET A 82 13.31 21.37 -10.96
CA MET A 82 14.06 20.22 -11.49
C MET A 82 13.69 19.90 -12.95
N ILE A 83 12.60 20.48 -13.48
CA ILE A 83 12.13 20.24 -14.84
C ILE A 83 13.01 21.02 -15.82
N PRO A 84 13.54 20.38 -16.88
CA PRO A 84 14.33 21.08 -17.90
C PRO A 84 13.57 22.27 -18.50
N SER A 85 14.27 23.36 -18.79
CA SER A 85 13.65 24.61 -19.28
C SER A 85 12.85 24.41 -20.57
N SER A 86 13.32 23.53 -21.48
CA SER A 86 12.61 23.17 -22.71
C SER A 86 11.26 22.51 -22.42
N THR A 87 11.24 21.56 -21.49
CA THR A 87 10.03 20.87 -21.03
C THR A 87 9.10 21.85 -20.30
N MET A 88 9.65 22.71 -19.42
CA MET A 88 8.89 23.73 -18.73
C MET A 88 8.17 24.69 -19.69
N ALA A 89 8.82 25.08 -20.79
CA ALA A 89 8.19 25.92 -21.83
C ALA A 89 6.96 25.24 -22.47
N HIS A 90 6.97 23.91 -22.64
CA HIS A 90 5.79 23.19 -23.12
C HIS A 90 4.67 23.13 -22.06
N ILE A 91 5.02 23.00 -20.79
CA ILE A 91 4.05 23.01 -19.68
C ILE A 91 3.41 24.41 -19.58
N GLN A 92 4.20 25.47 -19.61
CA GLN A 92 3.71 26.85 -19.59
C GLN A 92 2.80 27.17 -20.78
N ALA A 93 3.07 26.58 -21.94
CA ALA A 93 2.22 26.71 -23.14
C ALA A 93 0.97 25.81 -23.11
N GLY A 94 0.74 25.05 -22.04
CA GLY A 94 -0.40 24.14 -21.89
C GLY A 94 -0.38 22.90 -22.80
N ARG A 95 0.74 22.61 -23.47
CA ARG A 95 0.91 21.45 -24.36
C ARG A 95 1.26 20.17 -23.63
N LEU A 96 1.75 20.29 -22.40
CA LEU A 96 2.22 19.19 -21.57
C LEU A 96 1.72 19.42 -20.14
N LYS A 97 1.31 18.36 -19.46
CA LYS A 97 1.00 18.41 -18.03
C LYS A 97 2.02 17.58 -17.24
N ILE A 98 2.28 17.95 -16.00
CA ILE A 98 3.09 17.16 -15.08
C ILE A 98 2.23 16.06 -14.50
N LEU A 99 2.73 14.82 -14.46
CA LEU A 99 2.10 13.71 -13.74
C LEU A 99 2.95 13.34 -12.54
N PHE A 100 2.57 13.78 -11.36
CA PHE A 100 3.15 13.28 -10.12
C PHE A 100 2.58 11.90 -9.81
N TYR A 101 3.45 10.92 -9.67
CA TYR A 101 3.07 9.57 -9.31
C TYR A 101 3.64 9.23 -7.93
N TYR A 102 2.76 9.26 -6.93
CA TYR A 102 3.08 9.03 -5.53
C TYR A 102 2.38 7.77 -5.03
N HIS A 103 3.15 6.73 -4.76
CA HIS A 103 2.60 5.42 -4.43
C HIS A 103 2.26 5.24 -2.95
N GLU A 104 2.67 6.16 -2.09
CA GLU A 104 2.36 6.14 -0.66
C GLU A 104 0.96 6.69 -0.37
N GLY A 105 0.54 6.55 0.88
CA GLY A 105 -0.81 6.86 1.32
C GLY A 105 -0.92 8.07 2.24
N ASP A 106 -0.01 9.01 2.17
CA ASP A 106 -0.09 10.25 2.94
C ASP A 106 -1.35 11.05 2.59
N ASN A 107 -1.71 11.98 3.45
CA ASN A 107 -2.89 12.81 3.25
C ASN A 107 -2.70 13.77 2.05
N PRO A 108 -3.44 13.57 0.94
CA PRO A 108 -3.19 14.30 -0.30
C PRO A 108 -3.55 15.78 -0.27
N PHE A 109 -4.21 16.27 0.78
CA PHE A 109 -4.49 17.69 0.94
C PHE A 109 -3.23 18.54 1.14
N ARG A 110 -2.24 17.99 1.85
CA ARG A 110 -0.97 18.69 2.11
C ARG A 110 -0.13 18.76 0.83
N GLU A 111 -0.09 17.68 0.07
CA GLU A 111 0.60 17.62 -1.22
C GLU A 111 -0.02 18.63 -2.21
N ARG A 112 -1.37 18.72 -2.25
CA ARG A 112 -2.07 19.70 -3.08
C ARG A 112 -1.66 21.13 -2.73
N GLU A 113 -1.74 21.49 -1.45
CA GLU A 113 -1.37 22.83 -1.00
C GLU A 113 0.07 23.19 -1.42
N ARG A 114 0.99 22.26 -1.24
CA ARG A 114 2.40 22.47 -1.63
C ARG A 114 2.55 22.64 -3.15
N LEU A 115 1.91 21.79 -3.95
CA LEU A 115 2.01 21.85 -5.41
C LEU A 115 1.32 23.10 -5.99
N ASP A 116 0.18 23.50 -5.44
CA ASP A 116 -0.49 24.74 -5.85
C ASP A 116 0.39 25.97 -5.56
N ASN A 117 1.07 26.00 -4.41
CA ASN A 117 2.05 27.05 -4.09
C ASN A 117 3.24 27.05 -5.07
N LEU A 118 3.76 25.88 -5.44
CA LEU A 118 4.83 25.77 -6.44
C LEU A 118 4.35 26.22 -7.83
N CYS A 119 3.13 25.91 -8.24
CA CYS A 119 2.54 26.46 -9.47
C CYS A 119 2.58 28.01 -9.47
N ALA A 120 2.16 28.62 -8.36
CA ALA A 120 2.19 30.09 -8.24
C ALA A 120 3.61 30.66 -8.34
N ILE A 121 4.59 30.03 -7.69
CA ILE A 121 6.02 30.45 -7.75
C ILE A 121 6.56 30.41 -9.19
N HIS A 122 6.21 29.39 -9.95
CA HIS A 122 6.67 29.17 -11.34
C HIS A 122 5.76 29.81 -12.40
N GLY A 123 4.74 30.57 -12.02
CA GLY A 123 3.80 31.20 -12.96
C GLY A 123 2.98 30.21 -13.77
N LEU A 124 2.70 29.02 -13.19
CA LEU A 124 1.91 27.96 -13.81
C LEU A 124 0.45 28.01 -13.34
N SER A 125 -0.45 27.58 -14.21
CA SER A 125 -1.81 27.24 -13.79
C SER A 125 -1.79 26.00 -12.88
N VAL A 126 -2.69 25.93 -11.91
CA VAL A 126 -2.89 24.70 -11.12
C VAL A 126 -3.34 23.52 -11.98
N ASP A 127 -3.90 23.76 -13.16
CA ASP A 127 -4.24 22.70 -14.13
C ASP A 127 -3.04 22.10 -14.85
N SER A 128 -1.84 22.63 -14.62
CA SER A 128 -0.60 22.15 -15.25
C SER A 128 -0.14 20.81 -14.70
N TYR A 129 -0.77 20.28 -13.63
CA TYR A 129 -0.41 18.97 -13.10
C TYR A 129 -1.58 18.05 -12.82
N ARG A 130 -1.28 16.77 -12.72
CA ARG A 130 -2.12 15.71 -12.16
C ARG A 130 -1.33 14.96 -11.10
N PHE A 131 -2.01 14.44 -10.09
CA PHE A 131 -1.39 13.73 -8.96
C PHE A 131 -2.04 12.38 -8.75
N VAL A 132 -1.27 11.30 -8.85
CA VAL A 132 -1.70 9.94 -8.55
C VAL A 132 -1.24 9.58 -7.15
N SER A 133 -2.15 9.12 -6.30
CA SER A 133 -1.91 8.78 -4.91
C SER A 133 -2.41 7.37 -4.57
N GLY A 134 -1.72 6.70 -3.65
CA GLY A 134 -2.19 5.46 -3.02
C GLY A 134 -3.32 5.66 -2.00
N ASN A 135 -3.66 6.90 -1.64
CA ASN A 135 -4.71 7.24 -0.68
C ASN A 135 -6.05 7.50 -1.40
N THR A 136 -7.12 6.86 -0.93
CA THR A 136 -8.47 6.96 -1.53
C THR A 136 -9.06 8.37 -1.48
N GLN A 137 -8.60 9.24 -0.57
CA GLN A 137 -9.03 10.64 -0.50
C GLN A 137 -8.75 11.41 -1.79
N ALA A 138 -7.77 10.97 -2.58
CA ALA A 138 -7.40 11.59 -3.85
C ALA A 138 -8.59 11.68 -4.83
N ASP A 139 -9.44 10.65 -4.91
CA ASP A 139 -10.60 10.65 -5.82
C ASP A 139 -11.67 11.69 -5.47
N SER A 140 -11.62 12.31 -4.28
CA SER A 140 -12.51 13.40 -3.89
C SER A 140 -11.96 14.80 -4.20
N MET A 141 -10.78 14.87 -4.81
CA MET A 141 -10.06 16.12 -5.04
C MET A 141 -9.83 16.35 -6.54
N ASP A 142 -10.07 17.58 -7.00
CA ASP A 142 -9.74 17.94 -8.38
C ASP A 142 -8.27 17.71 -8.69
N ARG A 143 -7.99 17.14 -9.88
CA ARG A 143 -6.63 16.86 -10.38
C ARG A 143 -5.90 15.71 -9.67
N PHE A 144 -6.50 15.13 -8.63
CA PHE A 144 -5.96 13.99 -7.89
C PHE A 144 -6.71 12.72 -8.28
N VAL A 145 -6.00 11.60 -8.28
CA VAL A 145 -6.54 10.30 -8.67
C VAL A 145 -6.02 9.23 -7.71
N TYR A 146 -6.92 8.49 -7.10
CA TYR A 146 -6.56 7.27 -6.38
C TYR A 146 -6.16 6.16 -7.34
N PHE A 147 -5.05 5.50 -7.02
CA PHE A 147 -4.61 4.30 -7.71
C PHE A 147 -4.06 3.26 -6.73
N PRO A 148 -4.50 1.99 -6.80
CA PRO A 148 -4.07 0.94 -5.90
C PRO A 148 -2.66 0.43 -6.27
N ASP A 149 -1.64 1.29 -6.17
CA ASP A 149 -0.26 0.98 -6.57
C ASP A 149 0.25 -0.33 -5.94
N HIS A 150 0.02 -0.53 -4.65
CA HIS A 150 0.52 -1.70 -3.94
C HIS A 150 -0.06 -3.02 -4.42
N GLU A 151 -1.23 -3.01 -5.07
CA GLU A 151 -1.78 -4.20 -5.75
C GLU A 151 -0.88 -4.62 -6.92
N LEU A 152 -0.53 -3.66 -7.81
CA LEU A 152 0.31 -3.91 -8.97
C LEU A 152 1.76 -4.17 -8.56
N PHE A 153 2.25 -3.40 -7.61
CA PHE A 153 3.60 -3.52 -7.09
C PHE A 153 3.85 -4.90 -6.47
N TYR A 154 2.91 -5.37 -5.64
CA TYR A 154 3.03 -6.69 -5.02
C TYR A 154 2.89 -7.82 -6.05
N TRP A 155 1.98 -7.68 -7.01
CA TRP A 155 1.89 -8.62 -8.13
C TRP A 155 3.20 -8.70 -8.90
N ARG A 156 3.78 -7.56 -9.25
CA ARG A 156 5.04 -7.49 -10.00
C ARG A 156 6.19 -8.15 -9.25
N ASN A 157 6.38 -7.79 -8.01
CA ASN A 157 7.55 -8.23 -7.24
C ASN A 157 7.32 -9.57 -6.52
N GLY A 158 6.12 -9.82 -6.01
CA GLY A 158 5.79 -11.03 -5.28
C GLY A 158 5.48 -12.23 -6.19
N VAL A 159 4.84 -12.00 -7.32
CA VAL A 159 4.42 -13.08 -8.23
C VAL A 159 5.43 -13.29 -9.35
N ARG A 160 5.82 -12.22 -10.06
CA ARG A 160 6.64 -12.33 -11.26
C ARG A 160 8.11 -12.63 -10.98
N TRP A 161 8.72 -11.94 -9.99
CA TRP A 161 10.18 -12.02 -9.76
C TRP A 161 10.61 -13.28 -9.02
N ASN A 162 9.75 -13.86 -8.22
CA ASN A 162 10.03 -15.10 -7.52
C ASN A 162 9.74 -16.35 -8.36
N GLY A 163 9.53 -16.22 -9.68
CA GLY A 163 9.25 -17.33 -10.59
C GLY A 163 7.91 -18.01 -10.31
N HIS A 164 6.99 -17.30 -9.67
CA HIS A 164 5.71 -17.81 -9.24
C HIS A 164 4.59 -17.30 -10.15
N ASP A 165 4.59 -17.74 -11.40
CA ASP A 165 3.53 -17.44 -12.37
C ASP A 165 2.13 -17.90 -11.94
N ARG A 166 2.02 -18.53 -10.77
CA ARG A 166 0.76 -19.05 -10.25
C ARG A 166 0.60 -18.74 -8.76
N PRO A 167 -0.62 -18.39 -8.35
CA PRO A 167 -0.97 -18.31 -6.92
C PRO A 167 -0.62 -19.66 -6.27
N ARG A 168 0.25 -19.67 -5.27
CA ARG A 168 0.66 -20.88 -4.58
C ARG A 168 -0.26 -21.28 -3.46
N ALA A 169 -1.10 -20.37 -3.05
CA ALA A 169 -2.03 -20.68 -2.00
C ALA A 169 -3.02 -21.71 -2.49
N ARG A 170 -2.93 -22.80 -1.86
CA ARG A 170 -3.82 -23.90 -2.08
C ARG A 170 -4.93 -23.76 -1.06
N ALA A 171 -6.14 -23.47 -1.53
CA ALA A 171 -7.30 -23.75 -0.72
C ALA A 171 -7.31 -25.26 -0.46
N HIS A 172 -6.74 -25.67 0.67
CA HIS A 172 -6.63 -27.08 1.02
C HIS A 172 -7.84 -27.48 1.85
N ASP A 173 -8.31 -28.69 1.61
CA ASP A 173 -9.24 -29.38 2.49
C ASP A 173 -8.54 -29.94 3.75
N GLN A 174 -7.21 -29.81 3.83
CA GLN A 174 -6.42 -30.33 4.93
C GLN A 174 -6.46 -29.40 6.16
N PRO A 175 -6.54 -29.95 7.36
CA PRO A 175 -6.39 -29.18 8.59
C PRO A 175 -5.05 -28.42 8.62
N ARG A 176 -5.07 -27.21 9.20
CA ARG A 176 -3.91 -26.32 9.34
C ARG A 176 -3.49 -26.21 10.81
N GLY A 177 -2.22 -25.98 11.05
CA GLY A 177 -1.63 -26.00 12.39
C GLY A 177 -1.94 -24.75 13.22
N ARG A 178 -2.34 -23.64 12.59
CA ARG A 178 -2.58 -22.36 13.27
C ARG A 178 -3.89 -21.72 12.84
N GLN A 179 -4.49 -20.96 13.77
CA GLN A 179 -5.73 -20.25 13.48
C GLN A 179 -5.49 -19.03 12.57
N PHE A 180 -4.39 -18.30 12.78
CA PHE A 180 -4.14 -17.07 12.00
C PHE A 180 -2.65 -16.73 11.87
N THR A 181 -2.39 -15.79 10.95
CA THR A 181 -1.13 -15.02 10.90
C THR A 181 -1.35 -13.60 11.38
N MET A 182 -0.37 -13.02 12.09
CA MET A 182 -0.32 -11.60 12.46
C MET A 182 1.14 -11.12 12.39
N LEU A 183 1.54 -10.53 11.29
CA LEU A 183 2.93 -10.19 11.02
C LEU A 183 3.13 -8.67 11.03
N SER A 184 4.04 -8.17 11.86
CA SER A 184 4.42 -6.76 11.91
C SER A 184 5.92 -6.62 12.08
N ARG A 185 6.56 -5.90 11.16
CA ARG A 185 7.99 -5.63 11.20
C ARG A 185 8.32 -4.29 11.83
N ILE A 186 7.55 -3.27 11.45
CA ILE A 186 7.78 -1.90 11.87
C ILE A 186 6.95 -1.61 13.11
N HIS A 187 7.62 -1.10 14.15
CA HIS A 187 6.95 -0.59 15.34
C HIS A 187 6.07 0.62 14.98
N LYS A 188 4.83 0.55 15.44
CA LYS A 188 3.89 1.68 15.56
C LYS A 188 3.10 1.47 16.84
N TRP A 189 2.82 2.54 17.57
CA TRP A 189 2.16 2.42 18.88
C TRP A 189 0.78 1.75 18.80
N TRP A 190 0.00 2.04 17.76
CA TRP A 190 -1.28 1.37 17.58
C TRP A 190 -1.14 -0.13 17.28
N ARG A 191 -0.11 -0.55 16.55
CA ARG A 191 0.19 -1.97 16.32
C ARG A 191 0.66 -2.64 17.61
N ALA A 192 1.51 -1.95 18.40
CA ALA A 192 1.93 -2.42 19.72
C ALA A 192 0.72 -2.62 20.63
N THR A 193 -0.25 -1.71 20.61
CA THR A 193 -1.52 -1.83 21.35
C THR A 193 -2.25 -3.12 21.00
N ILE A 194 -2.42 -3.41 19.71
CA ILE A 194 -3.13 -4.60 19.24
C ILE A 194 -2.37 -5.87 19.63
N VAL A 195 -1.09 -5.97 19.23
CA VAL A 195 -0.31 -7.21 19.42
C VAL A 195 -0.09 -7.51 20.91
N SER A 196 0.15 -6.48 21.75
CA SER A 196 0.29 -6.69 23.18
C SER A 196 -0.99 -7.22 23.84
N LEU A 197 -2.17 -6.79 23.39
CA LEU A 197 -3.44 -7.35 23.89
C LEU A 197 -3.62 -8.82 23.49
N PHE A 198 -3.28 -9.18 22.26
CA PHE A 198 -3.30 -10.59 21.84
C PHE A 198 -2.33 -11.43 22.66
N TYR A 199 -1.12 -10.90 22.89
CA TYR A 199 -0.11 -11.55 23.74
C TYR A 199 -0.62 -11.81 25.16
N GLN A 200 -1.16 -10.78 25.82
CA GLN A 200 -1.66 -10.85 27.19
C GLN A 200 -2.86 -11.78 27.35
N GLN A 201 -3.69 -11.90 26.32
CA GLN A 201 -4.85 -12.80 26.32
C GLN A 201 -4.49 -14.23 25.91
N GLY A 202 -3.22 -14.54 25.65
CA GLY A 202 -2.74 -15.86 25.23
C GLY A 202 -3.17 -16.26 23.82
N LEU A 203 -3.74 -15.33 23.03
CA LEU A 203 -4.27 -15.61 21.70
C LEU A 203 -3.16 -15.93 20.70
N LEU A 204 -1.96 -15.40 20.89
CA LEU A 204 -0.82 -15.59 19.97
C LEU A 204 -0.26 -17.02 20.00
N SER A 205 -0.61 -17.84 20.99
CA SER A 205 -0.23 -19.26 21.04
C SER A 205 -0.79 -20.08 19.85
N GLN A 206 -1.87 -19.59 19.24
CA GLN A 206 -2.55 -20.23 18.12
C GLN A 206 -2.21 -19.59 16.76
N ALA A 207 -1.18 -18.75 16.73
CA ALA A 207 -0.84 -17.95 15.55
C ALA A 207 0.61 -18.16 15.08
N TYR A 208 0.85 -17.85 13.82
CA TYR A 208 2.15 -17.38 13.37
C TYR A 208 2.16 -15.86 13.49
N TRP A 209 3.03 -15.34 14.33
CA TRP A 209 3.07 -13.91 14.59
C TRP A 209 4.49 -13.39 14.74
N SER A 210 4.69 -12.13 14.37
CA SER A 210 5.94 -11.43 14.59
C SER A 210 5.68 -9.97 14.98
N TYR A 211 6.60 -9.40 15.75
CA TYR A 211 6.62 -7.97 16.03
C TYR A 211 8.07 -7.48 16.04
N GLY A 212 8.39 -6.62 15.10
CA GLY A 212 9.73 -6.07 14.95
C GLY A 212 9.97 -4.84 15.84
N ASP A 213 11.23 -4.42 15.87
CA ASP A 213 11.78 -3.33 16.68
C ASP A 213 12.14 -2.08 15.90
N VAL A 214 11.91 -2.10 14.59
CA VAL A 214 12.21 -0.94 13.73
C VAL A 214 11.27 0.19 14.07
N THR A 215 11.76 1.21 14.77
CA THR A 215 11.00 2.40 15.14
C THR A 215 11.17 3.48 14.09
N ILE A 216 10.07 4.00 13.56
CA ILE A 216 10.04 5.13 12.65
C ILE A 216 9.40 6.30 13.40
N GLY A 217 10.19 7.06 14.15
CA GLY A 217 9.84 8.38 14.70
C GLY A 217 8.49 8.52 15.46
N ASP A 218 7.81 7.42 15.69
CA ASP A 218 6.45 7.36 16.22
C ASP A 218 6.48 7.51 17.75
N ARG A 219 5.69 8.42 18.30
CA ARG A 219 5.62 8.66 19.75
C ARG A 219 4.34 8.06 20.33
N ILE A 220 4.36 7.66 21.60
CA ILE A 220 3.19 7.05 22.24
C ILE A 220 1.99 8.01 22.31
N GLU A 221 2.26 9.31 22.39
CA GLU A 221 1.25 10.37 22.41
C GLU A 221 0.51 10.47 21.07
N ASP A 222 1.16 10.03 20.00
CA ASP A 222 0.59 10.02 18.63
C ASP A 222 -0.23 8.72 18.37
N ASN A 223 -0.43 7.89 19.42
CA ASN A 223 -1.25 6.67 19.28
C ASN A 223 -2.73 7.03 19.06
N PRO A 224 -3.30 6.71 17.92
CA PRO A 224 -4.70 7.04 17.63
C PRO A 224 -5.70 6.27 18.51
N ILE A 225 -5.27 5.19 19.17
CA ILE A 225 -6.09 4.45 20.12
C ILE A 225 -5.91 5.08 21.50
N GLN A 226 -6.99 5.58 22.11
CA GLN A 226 -6.97 6.21 23.43
C GLN A 226 -6.68 5.21 24.53
N LEU A 227 -5.42 5.06 24.91
CA LEU A 227 -4.96 4.08 25.92
C LEU A 227 -5.61 4.29 27.28
N SER A 228 -5.99 5.51 27.63
CA SER A 228 -6.66 5.86 28.88
C SER A 228 -8.00 5.15 29.09
N ARG A 229 -8.64 4.67 28.02
CA ARG A 229 -9.86 3.86 28.10
C ARG A 229 -9.61 2.42 28.55
N PHE A 230 -8.34 2.00 28.68
CA PHE A 230 -7.97 0.62 28.99
C PHE A 230 -7.01 0.60 30.18
N ALA A 231 -7.52 0.30 31.38
CA ALA A 231 -6.74 0.32 32.61
C ALA A 231 -5.45 -0.51 32.52
N GLY A 232 -4.31 0.14 32.74
CA GLY A 232 -2.99 -0.48 32.76
C GLY A 232 -2.48 -1.00 31.41
N LEU A 233 -3.17 -0.68 30.27
CA LEU A 233 -2.76 -1.18 28.95
C LEU A 233 -1.40 -0.63 28.54
N GLU A 234 -1.12 0.64 28.78
CA GLU A 234 0.16 1.25 28.43
C GLU A 234 1.34 0.57 29.14
N SER A 235 1.23 0.32 30.45
CA SER A 235 2.28 -0.37 31.21
C SER A 235 2.56 -1.77 30.65
N ARG A 236 1.50 -2.53 30.40
CA ARG A 236 1.61 -3.88 29.82
C ARG A 236 2.16 -3.87 28.39
N MET A 237 1.84 -2.86 27.61
CA MET A 237 2.40 -2.69 26.27
C MET A 237 3.91 -2.40 26.31
N ARG A 238 4.36 -1.56 27.25
CA ARG A 238 5.78 -1.29 27.46
C ARG A 238 6.53 -2.56 27.92
N GLU A 239 5.93 -3.35 28.80
CA GLU A 239 6.46 -4.65 29.22
C GLU A 239 6.59 -5.61 28.03
N PHE A 240 5.54 -5.73 27.20
CA PHE A 240 5.59 -6.52 25.97
C PHE A 240 6.75 -6.08 25.07
N LEU A 241 6.89 -4.78 24.80
CA LEU A 241 7.95 -4.25 23.94
C LEU A 241 9.36 -4.52 24.49
N SER A 242 9.54 -4.53 25.82
CA SER A 242 10.84 -4.82 26.44
C SER A 242 11.32 -6.26 26.22
N GLY A 243 10.42 -7.19 25.93
CA GLY A 243 10.73 -8.59 25.62
C GLY A 243 11.00 -8.88 24.15
N GLY A 244 10.80 -7.89 23.28
CA GLY A 244 10.99 -8.07 21.80
C GLY A 244 12.44 -7.92 21.35
N PRO A 245 12.72 -8.02 20.03
CA PRO A 245 11.76 -8.32 18.96
C PRO A 245 11.27 -9.78 18.97
N TYR A 246 10.04 -9.99 18.47
CA TYR A 246 9.44 -11.32 18.36
C TYR A 246 9.42 -11.79 16.91
N ARG A 247 9.97 -12.97 16.63
CA ARG A 247 10.07 -13.55 15.29
C ARG A 247 9.45 -14.95 15.28
N CYS A 248 8.83 -15.31 14.17
CA CYS A 248 8.16 -16.60 14.02
C CYS A 248 8.76 -17.48 12.91
N ASP A 249 9.83 -17.02 12.26
CA ASP A 249 10.51 -17.70 11.15
C ASP A 249 12.02 -17.49 11.25
N ASP A 250 12.76 -18.25 10.43
CA ASP A 250 14.22 -18.19 10.36
C ASP A 250 14.73 -17.22 9.29
N LEU A 251 13.88 -16.32 8.78
CA LEU A 251 14.26 -15.34 7.79
C LEU A 251 15.30 -14.37 8.37
N THR A 252 16.29 -14.01 7.58
CA THR A 252 17.27 -13.00 7.96
C THR A 252 16.63 -11.62 8.14
N ALA A 253 17.31 -10.70 8.81
CA ALA A 253 16.80 -9.35 8.98
C ALA A 253 16.56 -8.64 7.63
N GLU A 254 17.36 -8.95 6.60
CA GLU A 254 17.18 -8.43 5.23
C GLU A 254 15.96 -9.04 4.55
N GLU A 255 15.76 -10.34 4.67
CA GLU A 255 14.59 -11.03 4.15
C GLU A 255 13.30 -10.55 4.83
N HIS A 256 13.31 -10.39 6.15
CA HIS A 256 12.19 -9.78 6.88
C HIS A 256 11.90 -8.36 6.45
N ASN A 257 12.91 -7.61 6.02
CA ASN A 257 12.76 -6.24 5.58
C ASN A 257 12.24 -6.11 4.14
N SER A 258 12.21 -7.18 3.38
CA SER A 258 11.70 -7.16 2.02
C SER A 258 10.17 -7.12 1.98
N HIS A 259 9.60 -6.14 1.28
CA HIS A 259 8.14 -6.03 1.06
C HIS A 259 7.59 -7.19 0.21
N TRP A 260 8.47 -7.89 -0.50
CA TRP A 260 8.16 -8.95 -1.47
C TRP A 260 8.42 -10.36 -0.98
N VAL A 261 9.22 -10.55 0.07
CA VAL A 261 9.41 -11.88 0.62
C VAL A 261 8.13 -12.35 1.28
N LEU A 262 7.73 -13.54 0.91
CA LEU A 262 6.55 -14.20 1.42
C LEU A 262 6.97 -15.48 2.12
N ALA A 263 6.71 -15.56 3.40
CA ALA A 263 6.81 -16.81 4.16
C ALA A 263 5.59 -17.68 3.86
N GLU A 264 5.56 -18.31 2.65
CA GLU A 264 4.41 -19.08 2.15
C GLU A 264 3.95 -20.18 3.10
N ASN A 265 4.90 -20.80 3.81
CA ASN A 265 4.62 -21.85 4.79
C ASN A 265 3.72 -21.35 5.94
N LEU A 266 3.85 -20.08 6.36
CA LEU A 266 3.03 -19.51 7.41
C LEU A 266 1.57 -19.35 6.96
N TYR A 267 1.37 -18.94 5.69
CA TYR A 267 0.03 -18.81 5.10
C TYR A 267 -0.57 -20.18 4.78
N SER A 268 0.21 -21.14 4.30
CA SER A 268 -0.33 -22.47 3.97
C SER A 268 -0.75 -23.26 5.21
N ASP A 269 -0.16 -22.98 6.38
CA ASP A 269 -0.44 -23.67 7.65
C ASP A 269 -1.28 -22.81 8.63
N SER A 270 -1.94 -21.74 8.17
CA SER A 270 -2.86 -20.94 8.96
C SER A 270 -4.15 -20.63 8.21
N TYR A 271 -5.26 -20.39 8.94
CA TYR A 271 -6.58 -20.26 8.35
C TYR A 271 -6.94 -18.85 7.92
N CYS A 272 -6.41 -17.81 8.55
CA CYS A 272 -6.70 -16.41 8.19
C CYS A 272 -5.54 -15.48 8.48
N SER A 273 -5.66 -14.22 8.02
CA SER A 273 -4.69 -13.17 8.29
C SER A 273 -5.32 -12.03 9.09
N PHE A 274 -4.70 -11.67 10.21
CA PHE A 274 -4.98 -10.41 10.88
C PHE A 274 -3.96 -9.38 10.38
N VAL A 275 -4.42 -8.53 9.47
CA VAL A 275 -3.56 -7.58 8.73
C VAL A 275 -3.44 -6.30 9.53
N LEU A 276 -2.21 -5.92 9.88
CA LEU A 276 -1.90 -4.63 10.49
C LEU A 276 -1.42 -3.68 9.40
N GLU A 277 -2.33 -2.90 8.84
CA GLU A 277 -2.03 -2.02 7.71
C GLU A 277 -1.02 -0.91 8.04
N THR A 278 -0.61 -0.11 7.07
CA THR A 278 0.39 0.96 7.27
C THR A 278 -0.21 2.14 8.01
N LEU A 279 -1.43 2.53 7.70
CA LEU A 279 -2.14 3.63 8.34
C LEU A 279 -3.35 3.10 9.13
N TYR A 280 -3.66 3.79 10.21
CA TYR A 280 -4.78 3.47 11.09
C TYR A 280 -5.60 4.71 11.46
N ASP A 281 -4.96 5.86 11.60
CA ASP A 281 -5.61 7.10 12.03
C ASP A 281 -6.44 7.70 10.89
N ALA A 282 -7.75 7.83 11.15
CA ALA A 282 -8.68 8.39 10.18
C ALA A 282 -8.44 9.88 9.89
N GLU A 283 -8.10 10.66 10.93
CA GLU A 283 -7.89 12.11 10.78
C GLU A 283 -6.56 12.39 10.07
N GLN A 284 -5.51 11.69 10.44
CA GLN A 284 -4.19 11.89 9.85
C GLN A 284 -4.14 11.45 8.39
N SER A 285 -4.77 10.32 8.05
CA SER A 285 -4.72 9.77 6.70
C SER A 285 -5.71 10.42 5.75
N GLY A 286 -6.86 10.89 6.23
CA GLY A 286 -7.95 11.42 5.42
C GLY A 286 -8.70 10.38 4.60
N GLY A 287 -8.10 9.22 4.32
CA GLY A 287 -8.66 8.14 3.52
C GLY A 287 -8.00 6.79 3.79
N ALA A 288 -8.46 5.74 3.10
CA ALA A 288 -7.86 4.42 3.20
C ALA A 288 -6.59 4.31 2.34
N PHE A 289 -5.62 3.56 2.85
CA PHE A 289 -4.40 3.19 2.16
C PHE A 289 -4.17 1.69 2.32
N ILE A 290 -4.30 0.96 1.23
CA ILE A 290 -4.17 -0.50 1.20
C ILE A 290 -2.79 -0.87 0.65
N THR A 291 -2.05 -1.67 1.42
CA THR A 291 -0.68 -2.01 1.08
C THR A 291 -0.52 -3.49 0.71
N GLU A 292 0.71 -3.88 0.39
CA GLU A 292 1.07 -5.26 0.09
C GLU A 292 0.64 -6.27 1.16
N LYS A 293 0.42 -5.83 2.40
CA LYS A 293 0.03 -6.71 3.52
C LYS A 293 -1.33 -7.37 3.29
N THR A 294 -2.29 -6.58 2.83
CA THR A 294 -3.62 -7.09 2.46
C THR A 294 -3.54 -7.96 1.21
N PHE A 295 -2.77 -7.54 0.19
CA PHE A 295 -2.63 -8.32 -1.03
C PHE A 295 -1.86 -9.63 -0.84
N LYS A 296 -0.97 -9.72 0.16
CA LYS A 296 -0.35 -10.98 0.59
C LYS A 296 -1.41 -11.98 1.09
N ALA A 297 -2.35 -11.53 1.90
CA ALA A 297 -3.44 -12.39 2.36
C ALA A 297 -4.30 -12.87 1.18
N ILE A 298 -4.68 -11.96 0.28
CA ILE A 298 -5.48 -12.27 -0.92
C ILE A 298 -4.77 -13.30 -1.80
N LEU A 299 -3.49 -13.06 -2.15
CA LEU A 299 -2.72 -13.98 -3.02
C LEU A 299 -2.59 -15.37 -2.39
N ASN A 300 -2.51 -15.46 -1.07
CA ASN A 300 -2.35 -16.72 -0.36
C ASN A 300 -3.67 -17.38 0.03
N ALA A 301 -4.77 -17.00 -0.61
CA ALA A 301 -6.09 -17.55 -0.36
C ALA A 301 -6.45 -17.56 1.14
N HIS A 302 -6.20 -16.43 1.80
CA HIS A 302 -6.59 -16.22 3.19
C HIS A 302 -7.77 -15.28 3.28
N PRO A 303 -8.81 -15.63 4.02
CA PRO A 303 -9.72 -14.64 4.56
C PRO A 303 -8.96 -13.75 5.53
N PHE A 304 -9.43 -12.51 5.70
CA PHE A 304 -8.69 -11.51 6.46
C PHE A 304 -9.58 -10.67 7.36
N VAL A 305 -9.01 -10.21 8.48
CA VAL A 305 -9.49 -9.07 9.27
C VAL A 305 -8.42 -7.98 9.18
N ILE A 306 -8.82 -6.77 8.81
CA ILE A 306 -7.87 -5.67 8.60
C ILE A 306 -7.98 -4.65 9.73
N PHE A 307 -6.88 -4.41 10.41
CA PHE A 307 -6.68 -3.26 11.28
C PHE A 307 -6.07 -2.14 10.43
N GLY A 308 -6.91 -1.20 10.02
CA GLY A 308 -6.54 -0.11 9.12
C GLY A 308 -7.45 1.11 9.29
N CYS A 309 -7.33 2.07 8.39
CA CYS A 309 -8.21 3.23 8.33
C CYS A 309 -9.66 2.83 8.04
N PRO A 310 -10.65 3.65 8.44
CA PRO A 310 -12.03 3.42 8.05
C PRO A 310 -12.16 3.42 6.52
N GLY A 311 -13.09 2.63 5.99
CA GLY A 311 -13.30 2.49 4.55
C GLY A 311 -12.31 1.58 3.83
N THR A 312 -11.40 0.91 4.53
CA THR A 312 -10.44 -0.05 3.92
C THR A 312 -11.17 -1.22 3.25
N LEU A 313 -12.15 -1.84 3.92
CA LEU A 313 -12.95 -2.92 3.32
C LEU A 313 -13.88 -2.39 2.22
N SER A 314 -14.45 -1.20 2.41
CA SER A 314 -15.24 -0.55 1.37
C SER A 314 -14.41 -0.29 0.11
N THR A 315 -13.16 0.13 0.25
CA THR A 315 -12.23 0.30 -0.86
C THR A 315 -11.96 -1.03 -1.57
N LEU A 316 -11.73 -2.11 -0.82
CA LEU A 316 -11.55 -3.44 -1.41
C LEU A 316 -12.78 -3.89 -2.20
N ARG A 317 -13.99 -3.64 -1.68
CA ARG A 317 -15.24 -3.91 -2.41
C ARG A 317 -15.34 -3.10 -3.71
N ASN A 318 -14.99 -1.82 -3.68
CA ASN A 318 -14.94 -0.97 -4.88
C ASN A 318 -13.91 -1.46 -5.90
N LEU A 319 -12.83 -2.09 -5.45
CA LEU A 319 -11.86 -2.78 -6.31
C LEU A 319 -12.35 -4.16 -6.80
N GLY A 320 -13.52 -4.60 -6.37
CA GLY A 320 -14.15 -5.86 -6.76
C GLY A 320 -13.86 -7.04 -5.83
N TYR A 321 -13.09 -6.86 -4.76
CA TYR A 321 -12.81 -7.92 -3.79
C TYR A 321 -13.97 -8.17 -2.85
N ARG A 322 -14.15 -9.43 -2.41
CA ARG A 322 -15.09 -9.85 -1.40
C ARG A 322 -14.46 -9.75 -0.01
N THR A 323 -15.20 -9.22 0.97
CA THR A 323 -14.68 -8.85 2.29
C THR A 323 -15.24 -9.69 3.45
N PHE A 324 -15.85 -10.82 3.14
CA PHE A 324 -16.32 -11.83 4.11
C PHE A 324 -17.47 -11.35 5.01
N ASP A 325 -18.27 -10.37 4.56
CA ASP A 325 -19.34 -9.75 5.34
C ASP A 325 -20.43 -10.76 5.77
N ASP A 326 -20.64 -11.83 5.00
CA ASP A 326 -21.60 -12.89 5.32
C ASP A 326 -21.13 -13.81 6.47
N TYR A 327 -19.86 -13.75 6.83
CA TYR A 327 -19.23 -14.67 7.77
C TYR A 327 -18.65 -13.99 9.01
N LEU A 328 -18.45 -12.68 8.94
CA LEU A 328 -17.78 -11.87 9.96
C LEU A 328 -18.48 -10.50 10.08
N ASP A 329 -18.60 -9.99 11.30
CA ASP A 329 -19.00 -8.60 11.52
C ASP A 329 -17.92 -7.63 11.00
N THR A 330 -18.19 -6.97 9.88
CA THR A 330 -17.32 -5.98 9.25
C THR A 330 -17.74 -4.53 9.51
N SER A 331 -18.71 -4.30 10.40
CA SER A 331 -19.24 -2.96 10.72
C SER A 331 -18.18 -2.00 11.27
N TYR A 332 -17.05 -2.52 11.74
CA TYR A 332 -15.92 -1.71 12.19
C TYR A 332 -15.33 -0.85 11.07
N ASP A 333 -15.48 -1.26 9.81
CA ASP A 333 -14.91 -0.54 8.66
C ASP A 333 -15.48 0.87 8.46
N SER A 334 -16.74 1.08 8.86
CA SER A 334 -17.40 2.39 8.76
C SER A 334 -17.18 3.30 9.98
N GLU A 335 -16.49 2.81 11.01
CA GLU A 335 -16.30 3.56 12.26
C GLU A 335 -15.11 4.53 12.16
N SER A 336 -15.39 5.82 12.31
CA SER A 336 -14.39 6.88 12.22
C SER A 336 -13.59 7.10 13.52
N ASP A 337 -14.19 6.86 14.71
CA ASP A 337 -13.45 6.92 15.97
C ASP A 337 -12.45 5.76 16.03
N ASN A 338 -11.17 6.09 16.10
CA ASN A 338 -10.08 5.12 16.08
C ASN A 338 -10.17 4.10 17.22
N THR A 339 -10.60 4.53 18.41
CA THR A 339 -10.72 3.66 19.60
C THR A 339 -11.95 2.78 19.53
N VAL A 340 -13.07 3.32 19.07
CA VAL A 340 -14.31 2.54 18.88
C VAL A 340 -14.10 1.52 17.75
N ARG A 341 -13.46 1.90 16.64
CA ARG A 341 -13.10 0.98 15.56
C ARG A 341 -12.22 -0.16 16.07
N PHE A 342 -11.22 0.15 16.90
CA PHE A 342 -10.38 -0.85 17.56
C PHE A 342 -11.22 -1.84 18.38
N ILE A 343 -12.12 -1.34 19.23
CA ILE A 343 -12.97 -2.19 20.08
C ILE A 343 -13.86 -3.10 19.22
N ARG A 344 -14.49 -2.57 18.17
CA ARG A 344 -15.33 -3.36 17.26
C ARG A 344 -14.54 -4.42 16.52
N THR A 345 -13.35 -4.05 15.97
CA THR A 345 -12.48 -5.01 15.29
C THR A 345 -12.04 -6.13 16.24
N MET A 346 -11.66 -5.79 17.49
CA MET A 346 -11.31 -6.78 18.49
C MET A 346 -12.48 -7.67 18.87
N SER A 347 -13.71 -7.14 18.87
CA SER A 347 -14.93 -7.95 19.10
C SER A 347 -15.15 -8.95 17.97
N ALA A 348 -15.04 -8.51 16.72
CA ALA A 348 -15.15 -9.37 15.54
C ALA A 348 -14.08 -10.48 15.55
N VAL A 349 -12.84 -10.14 15.87
CA VAL A 349 -11.74 -11.11 16.03
C VAL A 349 -12.05 -12.13 17.10
N LYS A 350 -12.50 -11.71 18.29
CA LYS A 350 -12.84 -12.64 19.36
C LYS A 350 -13.95 -13.61 18.98
N GLN A 351 -14.97 -13.12 18.30
CA GLN A 351 -16.06 -13.98 17.79
C GLN A 351 -15.54 -14.98 16.75
N LEU A 352 -14.63 -14.54 15.86
CA LEU A 352 -13.99 -15.41 14.88
C LEU A 352 -13.19 -16.52 15.53
N LEU A 353 -12.34 -16.19 16.51
CA LEU A 353 -11.47 -17.16 17.19
C LEU A 353 -12.26 -18.20 18.04
N GLN A 354 -13.55 -17.99 18.29
CA GLN A 354 -14.43 -18.96 18.95
C GLN A 354 -15.05 -19.97 17.98
N LYS A 355 -14.97 -19.70 16.66
CA LYS A 355 -15.49 -20.61 15.65
C LYS A 355 -14.50 -21.75 15.39
N ASP A 356 -14.99 -22.86 14.85
CA ASP A 356 -14.14 -23.86 14.23
C ASP A 356 -13.47 -23.23 13.01
N SER A 357 -12.15 -23.05 13.08
CA SER A 357 -11.37 -22.34 12.07
C SER A 357 -11.41 -23.04 10.72
N HIS A 358 -11.41 -24.39 10.70
CA HIS A 358 -11.47 -25.15 9.47
C HIS A 358 -12.84 -25.01 8.80
N ALA A 359 -13.92 -25.20 9.55
CA ALA A 359 -15.28 -25.07 9.03
C ALA A 359 -15.53 -23.65 8.51
N TRP A 360 -15.10 -22.63 9.25
CA TRP A 360 -15.21 -21.24 8.82
C TRP A 360 -14.41 -20.95 7.53
N TYR A 361 -13.20 -21.46 7.43
CA TYR A 361 -12.37 -21.33 6.23
C TYR A 361 -13.05 -21.95 5.00
N GLN A 362 -13.66 -23.13 5.18
CA GLN A 362 -14.40 -23.80 4.10
C GLN A 362 -15.65 -22.98 3.66
N GLN A 363 -16.33 -22.34 4.60
CA GLN A 363 -17.44 -21.44 4.26
C GLN A 363 -16.99 -20.24 3.40
N CYS A 364 -15.79 -19.69 3.66
CA CYS A 364 -15.24 -18.58 2.90
C CYS A 364 -14.59 -18.97 1.57
N ARG A 365 -14.52 -20.28 1.24
CA ARG A 365 -13.69 -20.81 0.16
C ARG A 365 -13.92 -20.16 -1.20
N ASP A 366 -15.16 -20.00 -1.61
CA ASP A 366 -15.50 -19.45 -2.93
C ASP A 366 -15.08 -17.98 -3.03
N ASP A 367 -15.23 -17.22 -1.94
CA ASP A 367 -14.81 -15.82 -1.89
C ASP A 367 -13.28 -15.67 -1.90
N ILE A 368 -12.59 -16.55 -1.20
CA ILE A 368 -11.14 -16.61 -1.19
C ILE A 368 -10.57 -16.88 -2.59
N LEU A 369 -11.09 -17.88 -3.26
CA LEU A 369 -10.67 -18.25 -4.62
C LEU A 369 -11.02 -17.18 -5.64
N TYR A 370 -12.19 -16.56 -5.52
CA TYR A 370 -12.58 -15.42 -6.33
C TYR A 370 -11.60 -14.25 -6.17
N ASN A 371 -11.27 -13.87 -4.93
CA ASN A 371 -10.34 -12.79 -4.64
C ASN A 371 -8.95 -13.07 -5.22
N GLN A 372 -8.46 -14.30 -5.09
CA GLN A 372 -7.19 -14.71 -5.64
C GLN A 372 -7.17 -14.62 -7.18
N ALA A 373 -8.23 -15.10 -7.83
CA ALA A 373 -8.37 -15.01 -9.29
C ALA A 373 -8.42 -13.55 -9.76
N LEU A 374 -9.19 -12.71 -9.08
CA LEU A 374 -9.29 -11.29 -9.37
C LEU A 374 -7.92 -10.61 -9.21
N PHE A 375 -7.20 -10.89 -8.12
CA PHE A 375 -5.86 -10.31 -7.90
C PHE A 375 -4.92 -10.64 -9.06
N VAL A 376 -4.97 -11.84 -9.62
CA VAL A 376 -4.09 -12.24 -10.72
C VAL A 376 -4.49 -11.58 -12.04
N SER A 377 -5.79 -11.39 -12.31
CA SER A 377 -6.33 -10.96 -13.62
C SER A 377 -6.53 -9.45 -13.75
N SER A 378 -6.69 -8.71 -12.66
CA SER A 378 -7.23 -7.33 -12.69
C SER A 378 -6.26 -6.22 -13.13
N LYS A 379 -5.00 -6.52 -13.42
CA LYS A 379 -3.96 -5.48 -13.56
C LYS A 379 -4.16 -4.58 -14.78
N TYR A 380 -4.54 -5.16 -15.91
CA TYR A 380 -4.85 -4.38 -17.11
C TYR A 380 -6.02 -3.43 -16.89
N ASP A 381 -7.07 -3.89 -16.21
CA ASP A 381 -8.26 -3.09 -15.91
C ASP A 381 -7.91 -1.92 -14.97
N ARG A 382 -7.03 -2.13 -13.96
CA ARG A 382 -6.54 -1.04 -13.10
C ARG A 382 -5.84 0.07 -13.87
N LEU A 383 -5.01 -0.31 -14.86
CA LEU A 383 -4.32 0.66 -15.71
C LEU A 383 -5.28 1.39 -16.63
N HIS A 384 -6.30 0.70 -17.12
CA HIS A 384 -7.35 1.29 -17.95
C HIS A 384 -8.16 2.32 -17.16
N ASP A 385 -8.62 1.98 -15.97
CA ASP A 385 -9.34 2.90 -15.08
C ASP A 385 -8.52 4.15 -14.76
N LEU A 386 -7.20 3.98 -14.50
CA LEU A 386 -6.31 5.12 -14.27
C LEU A 386 -6.22 6.01 -15.50
N ALA A 387 -6.03 5.43 -16.70
CA ALA A 387 -5.94 6.18 -17.93
C ALA A 387 -7.22 6.98 -18.20
N ASP A 388 -8.38 6.39 -17.97
CA ASP A 388 -9.67 7.06 -18.08
C ASP A 388 -9.82 8.23 -17.11
N LYS A 389 -9.41 8.05 -15.84
CA LYS A 389 -9.41 9.12 -14.82
C LYS A 389 -8.47 10.26 -15.19
N LEU A 390 -7.27 9.96 -15.70
CA LEU A 390 -6.29 10.98 -16.13
C LEU A 390 -6.71 11.73 -17.39
N SER A 391 -7.60 11.17 -18.20
CA SER A 391 -8.09 11.79 -19.45
C SER A 391 -9.20 12.82 -19.23
N ARG A 392 -9.81 12.83 -18.06
CA ARG A 392 -10.82 13.79 -17.59
C ARG A 392 -10.16 15.07 -17.07
#